data_abfd8cb35996f9a1fa96bcd171a689e6
#
_entry.id   abfd8cb35996f9a1fa96bcd171a689e6
#
_cell.length_a   1.000
_cell.length_b   1.000
_cell.length_c   1.000
_cell.angle_alpha   90.00
_cell.angle_beta   90.00
_cell.angle_gamma   90.00
#
_symmetry.space_group_name_H-M   'P 1'
#
loop_
_entity.id
_entity.type
_entity.pdbx_description
1 polymer ?
#
loop_
_entity_poly.entity_id
_entity_poly.type
_entity_poly.pdbx_seq_one_letter_code
_entity_poly.pdbx_strand_id
1 'polypeptide(L)'
;MKKSFIPMAAIAAVFVFTTVITARAQESFYKGKAVRIIVATSAGGGFDTYTRTIARHLGKHIPGNPTIIVENMPGAGHRIGANHVYRVAKPDGLSMGHFQGGLFLLQVLGEKGIEFDALKYEFIGAPVKDNRACAFTKASGITSMEKWIASKTPVKLGGIGGGATDEIPRMLKVTLGLPIQLVSGYKGTSEIRLAAESGEIAGGCWTWDSIRATWTKAIQSGDAVVVLQILPKPHLELPSVPLAINYAKSEEARQLIQVGIQDPSEYYRPYVLPPGTPKDRVQILRKAFQDTMKDPELLEDARKSKLDIEPVTAEELERSVAGLFKLSPPLLAKIKEIFTTR
;
A
#
# COMPACT_ATOMS: atom_id res chain seq x y z
N MET A 1 14.74 -42.11 51.79
CA MET A 1 14.57 -41.07 50.81
C MET A 1 13.66 -41.61 49.70
N LYS A 2 12.36 -41.29 49.70
CA LYS A 2 11.42 -41.69 48.64
C LYS A 2 11.41 -40.63 47.56
N LYS A 3 11.92 -40.93 46.37
CA LYS A 3 11.81 -40.06 45.17
C LYS A 3 10.40 -40.16 44.62
N SER A 4 9.64 -39.09 44.71
CA SER A 4 8.32 -38.99 44.11
C SER A 4 8.50 -38.75 42.58
N PHE A 5 8.11 -39.74 41.78
CA PHE A 5 8.01 -39.59 40.32
C PHE A 5 6.64 -38.96 40.03
N ILE A 6 6.63 -37.69 39.57
CA ILE A 6 5.43 -37.10 38.97
C ILE A 6 5.35 -37.66 37.56
N PRO A 7 4.27 -38.33 37.17
CA PRO A 7 4.20 -38.93 35.83
C PRO A 7 4.11 -37.85 34.76
N MET A 8 4.99 -37.96 33.77
CA MET A 8 5.09 -37.06 32.59
C MET A 8 3.77 -36.86 31.83
N ALA A 9 2.80 -37.79 32.02
CA ALA A 9 1.45 -37.72 31.47
C ALA A 9 0.59 -36.56 32.05
N ALA A 10 0.86 -36.13 33.31
CA ALA A 10 0.11 -35.01 33.92
C ALA A 10 0.51 -33.63 33.32
N ILE A 11 1.77 -33.49 32.91
CA ILE A 11 2.26 -32.24 32.31
C ILE A 11 1.72 -32.07 30.86
N ALA A 12 1.62 -33.17 30.10
CA ALA A 12 1.05 -33.15 28.75
C ALA A 12 -0.45 -32.79 28.75
N ALA A 13 -1.21 -33.32 29.76
CA ALA A 13 -2.64 -33.01 29.89
C ALA A 13 -2.92 -31.53 30.23
N VAL A 14 -2.07 -30.89 31.03
CA VAL A 14 -2.21 -29.44 31.36
C VAL A 14 -1.92 -28.57 30.15
N PHE A 15 -0.93 -28.94 29.32
CA PHE A 15 -0.61 -28.19 28.09
C PHE A 15 -1.72 -28.26 27.01
N VAL A 16 -2.36 -29.43 26.86
CA VAL A 16 -3.48 -29.60 25.93
C VAL A 16 -4.72 -28.85 26.42
N PHE A 17 -4.98 -28.83 27.74
CA PHE A 17 -6.14 -28.13 28.30
C PHE A 17 -6.03 -26.59 28.19
N THR A 18 -4.82 -26.02 28.35
CA THR A 18 -4.59 -24.56 28.20
C THR A 18 -4.73 -24.10 26.76
N THR A 19 -4.31 -24.92 25.78
CA THR A 19 -4.47 -24.56 24.34
C THR A 19 -5.93 -24.60 23.88
N VAL A 20 -6.74 -25.51 24.39
CA VAL A 20 -8.17 -25.61 24.04
C VAL A 20 -9.00 -24.47 24.65
N ILE A 21 -8.65 -24.01 25.86
CA ILE A 21 -9.36 -22.91 26.53
C ILE A 21 -9.08 -21.57 25.79
N THR A 22 -7.84 -21.34 25.36
CA THR A 22 -7.48 -20.12 24.62
C THR A 22 -8.15 -20.07 23.25
N ALA A 23 -8.23 -21.19 22.52
CA ALA A 23 -8.91 -21.28 21.23
C ALA A 23 -10.42 -20.97 21.33
N ARG A 24 -11.12 -21.49 22.34
CA ARG A 24 -12.54 -21.21 22.56
C ARG A 24 -12.82 -19.76 23.00
N ALA A 25 -11.93 -19.16 23.81
CA ALA A 25 -12.06 -17.76 24.21
C ALA A 25 -11.86 -16.81 23.02
N GLN A 26 -10.99 -17.16 22.07
CA GLN A 26 -10.75 -16.39 20.84
C GLN A 26 -11.94 -16.47 19.87
N GLU A 27 -12.54 -17.65 19.69
CA GLU A 27 -13.75 -17.82 18.88
C GLU A 27 -14.92 -16.98 19.40
N SER A 28 -15.02 -16.82 20.73
CA SER A 28 -16.07 -16.03 21.36
C SER A 28 -15.94 -14.52 21.10
N PHE A 29 -14.71 -13.97 20.93
CA PHE A 29 -14.53 -12.53 20.79
C PHE A 29 -15.07 -11.97 19.47
N TYR A 30 -14.77 -12.60 18.33
CA TYR A 30 -15.18 -12.10 17.02
C TYR A 30 -16.59 -12.56 16.60
N LYS A 31 -17.15 -13.57 17.26
CA LYS A 31 -18.47 -14.12 16.92
C LYS A 31 -19.56 -13.06 17.04
N GLY A 32 -20.31 -12.88 15.95
CA GLY A 32 -21.39 -11.88 15.87
C GLY A 32 -20.94 -10.42 15.81
N LYS A 33 -19.63 -10.17 15.66
CA LYS A 33 -19.06 -8.82 15.49
C LYS A 33 -18.74 -8.52 14.03
N ALA A 34 -18.44 -7.26 13.77
CA ALA A 34 -17.89 -6.80 12.51
C ALA A 34 -16.47 -6.28 12.71
N VAL A 35 -15.57 -6.63 11.77
CA VAL A 35 -14.25 -6.01 11.64
C VAL A 35 -14.33 -4.98 10.52
N ARG A 36 -14.00 -3.73 10.84
CA ARG A 36 -14.01 -2.61 9.90
C ARG A 36 -12.63 -2.41 9.30
N ILE A 37 -12.54 -2.26 7.98
CA ILE A 37 -11.30 -1.87 7.31
C ILE A 37 -11.49 -0.45 6.76
N ILE A 38 -10.75 0.49 7.35
CA ILE A 38 -10.75 1.91 6.96
C ILE A 38 -9.76 2.07 5.82
N VAL A 39 -10.28 2.36 4.62
CA VAL A 39 -9.49 2.59 3.40
C VAL A 39 -9.35 4.09 3.18
N ALA A 40 -8.13 4.61 3.23
CA ALA A 40 -7.88 6.06 3.22
C ALA A 40 -7.95 6.70 1.81
N THR A 41 -8.74 6.13 0.89
CA THR A 41 -9.00 6.66 -0.46
C THR A 41 -10.48 6.63 -0.79
N SER A 42 -10.86 7.30 -1.88
CA SER A 42 -12.19 7.15 -2.47
C SER A 42 -12.40 5.74 -3.02
N ALA A 43 -13.67 5.33 -3.14
CA ALA A 43 -14.05 4.05 -3.69
C ALA A 43 -13.63 3.90 -5.17
N GLY A 44 -13.41 2.66 -5.60
CA GLY A 44 -13.10 2.31 -6.99
C GLY A 44 -11.65 2.52 -7.43
N GLY A 45 -10.77 2.98 -6.53
CA GLY A 45 -9.33 3.01 -6.76
C GLY A 45 -8.64 1.70 -6.33
N GLY A 46 -7.34 1.57 -6.61
CA GLY A 46 -6.61 0.33 -6.34
C GLY A 46 -6.63 -0.12 -4.88
N PHE A 47 -6.50 0.80 -3.92
CA PHE A 47 -6.61 0.48 -2.49
C PHE A 47 -7.98 -0.10 -2.13
N ASP A 48 -9.06 0.50 -2.65
CA ASP A 48 -10.41 0.05 -2.41
C ASP A 48 -10.68 -1.32 -3.06
N THR A 49 -10.22 -1.50 -4.30
CA THR A 49 -10.38 -2.77 -5.05
C THR A 49 -9.69 -3.93 -4.31
N TYR A 50 -8.41 -3.76 -3.89
CA TYR A 50 -7.71 -4.75 -3.08
C TYR A 50 -8.46 -5.07 -1.79
N THR A 51 -8.87 -4.02 -1.05
CA THR A 51 -9.53 -4.23 0.24
C THR A 51 -10.85 -4.96 0.09
N ARG A 52 -11.69 -4.62 -0.91
CA ARG A 52 -12.96 -5.32 -1.12
C ARG A 52 -12.77 -6.76 -1.57
N THR A 53 -11.75 -7.04 -2.38
CA THR A 53 -11.40 -8.41 -2.76
C THR A 53 -10.98 -9.22 -1.52
N ILE A 54 -10.08 -8.71 -0.70
CA ILE A 54 -9.63 -9.36 0.53
C ILE A 54 -10.78 -9.52 1.54
N ALA A 55 -11.61 -8.50 1.71
CA ALA A 55 -12.71 -8.50 2.67
C ALA A 55 -13.74 -9.62 2.44
N ARG A 56 -13.96 -10.03 1.17
CA ARG A 56 -14.86 -11.14 0.85
C ARG A 56 -14.39 -12.49 1.42
N HIS A 57 -13.09 -12.63 1.64
CA HIS A 57 -12.48 -13.90 2.06
C HIS A 57 -11.91 -13.86 3.48
N LEU A 58 -11.55 -12.68 4.01
CA LEU A 58 -10.84 -12.55 5.29
C LEU A 58 -11.65 -13.09 6.47
N GLY A 59 -12.96 -12.84 6.51
CA GLY A 59 -13.81 -13.19 7.64
C GLY A 59 -13.77 -14.67 8.00
N LYS A 60 -13.76 -15.56 6.99
CA LYS A 60 -13.75 -17.03 7.19
C LYS A 60 -12.47 -17.55 7.84
N HIS A 61 -11.38 -16.78 7.79
CA HIS A 61 -10.09 -17.10 8.43
C HIS A 61 -9.95 -16.52 9.84
N ILE A 62 -10.89 -15.69 10.29
CA ILE A 62 -10.92 -15.16 11.66
C ILE A 62 -11.82 -16.04 12.52
N PRO A 63 -11.36 -16.53 13.68
CA PRO A 63 -12.20 -17.32 14.60
C PRO A 63 -13.50 -16.60 14.93
N GLY A 64 -14.64 -17.28 14.76
CA GLY A 64 -15.97 -16.66 14.94
C GLY A 64 -16.57 -16.04 13.68
N ASN A 65 -15.85 -16.06 12.55
CA ASN A 65 -16.31 -15.67 11.23
C ASN A 65 -17.03 -14.29 11.21
N PRO A 66 -16.38 -13.19 11.65
CA PRO A 66 -16.99 -11.88 11.71
C PRO A 66 -17.28 -11.34 10.31
N THR A 67 -18.27 -10.46 10.21
CA THR A 67 -18.51 -9.68 9.00
C THR A 67 -17.35 -8.69 8.78
N ILE A 68 -16.86 -8.56 7.55
CA ILE A 68 -15.85 -7.56 7.19
C ILE A 68 -16.55 -6.38 6.49
N ILE A 69 -16.39 -5.18 7.05
CA ILE A 69 -16.97 -3.94 6.52
C ILE A 69 -15.85 -3.07 5.97
N VAL A 70 -15.96 -2.65 4.72
CA VAL A 70 -15.00 -1.73 4.08
C VAL A 70 -15.58 -0.31 4.09
N GLU A 71 -14.85 0.62 4.69
CA GLU A 71 -15.23 2.02 4.85
C GLU A 71 -14.18 2.94 4.22
N ASN A 72 -14.59 3.77 3.26
CA ASN A 72 -13.69 4.73 2.63
C ASN A 72 -13.62 6.04 3.43
N MET A 73 -12.40 6.47 3.75
CA MET A 73 -12.11 7.72 4.47
C MET A 73 -11.01 8.51 3.75
N PRO A 74 -11.31 9.10 2.59
CA PRO A 74 -10.34 9.83 1.79
C PRO A 74 -9.97 11.18 2.40
N GLY A 75 -8.86 11.74 1.96
CA GLY A 75 -8.46 13.13 2.21
C GLY A 75 -7.01 13.29 2.66
N ALA A 76 -6.47 14.47 2.39
CA ALA A 76 -5.12 14.91 2.73
C ALA A 76 -4.03 13.86 2.39
N GLY A 77 -4.09 13.24 1.20
CA GLY A 77 -3.11 12.23 0.79
C GLY A 77 -3.06 11.03 1.73
N HIS A 78 -4.22 10.46 2.09
CA HIS A 78 -4.41 9.36 3.04
C HIS A 78 -4.22 9.72 4.52
N ARG A 79 -3.77 10.95 4.87
CA ARG A 79 -3.49 11.34 6.26
C ARG A 79 -4.72 11.26 7.16
N ILE A 80 -5.92 11.61 6.65
CA ILE A 80 -7.17 11.57 7.43
C ILE A 80 -7.42 10.14 7.92
N GLY A 81 -7.43 9.16 7.03
CA GLY A 81 -7.68 7.76 7.40
C GLY A 81 -6.57 7.18 8.27
N ALA A 82 -5.29 7.45 7.96
CA ALA A 82 -4.16 6.99 8.77
C ALA A 82 -4.24 7.55 10.20
N ASN A 83 -4.37 8.87 10.36
CA ASN A 83 -4.50 9.51 11.67
C ASN A 83 -5.72 8.99 12.45
N HIS A 84 -6.87 8.78 11.76
CA HIS A 84 -8.05 8.21 12.39
C HIS A 84 -7.78 6.82 12.99
N VAL A 85 -7.12 5.93 12.23
CA VAL A 85 -6.76 4.60 12.73
C VAL A 85 -5.83 4.70 13.94
N TYR A 86 -4.89 5.64 13.94
CA TYR A 86 -3.94 5.78 15.03
C TYR A 86 -4.54 6.39 16.30
N ARG A 87 -5.37 7.43 16.17
CA ARG A 87 -5.82 8.27 17.28
C ARG A 87 -7.23 8.03 17.76
N VAL A 88 -8.12 7.57 16.85
CA VAL A 88 -9.57 7.52 17.07
C VAL A 88 -10.08 6.09 17.14
N ALA A 89 -9.58 5.20 16.29
CA ALA A 89 -10.03 3.83 16.27
C ALA A 89 -9.65 3.13 17.60
N LYS A 90 -10.61 2.36 18.14
CA LYS A 90 -10.37 1.63 19.38
C LYS A 90 -9.34 0.52 19.16
N PRO A 91 -8.36 0.34 20.07
CA PRO A 91 -7.37 -0.72 19.98
C PRO A 91 -7.93 -2.07 20.46
N ASP A 92 -9.07 -2.47 19.93
CA ASP A 92 -9.80 -3.67 20.34
C ASP A 92 -9.74 -4.81 19.30
N GLY A 93 -9.02 -4.60 18.18
CA GLY A 93 -8.89 -5.57 17.10
C GLY A 93 -10.09 -5.64 16.16
N LEU A 94 -11.06 -4.70 16.25
CA LEU A 94 -12.21 -4.61 15.37
C LEU A 94 -12.08 -3.51 14.30
N SER A 95 -10.99 -2.74 14.32
CA SER A 95 -10.70 -1.72 13.32
C SER A 95 -9.31 -1.93 12.74
N MET A 96 -9.24 -2.01 11.42
CA MET A 96 -8.02 -2.08 10.62
C MET A 96 -7.88 -0.84 9.76
N GLY A 97 -6.66 -0.38 9.50
CA GLY A 97 -6.36 0.66 8.52
C GLY A 97 -5.69 0.11 7.28
N HIS A 98 -6.01 0.68 6.12
CA HIS A 98 -5.31 0.46 4.87
C HIS A 98 -5.10 1.79 4.15
N PHE A 99 -3.85 2.21 4.09
CA PHE A 99 -3.43 3.51 3.53
C PHE A 99 -2.05 3.39 2.87
N GLN A 100 -1.63 4.42 2.13
CA GLN A 100 -0.30 4.38 1.52
C GLN A 100 0.81 4.45 2.58
N GLY A 101 1.72 3.49 2.55
CA GLY A 101 2.86 3.44 3.46
C GLY A 101 3.90 4.54 3.22
N GLY A 102 3.86 5.26 2.08
CA GLY A 102 4.67 6.46 1.85
C GLY A 102 4.53 7.50 2.97
N LEU A 103 3.41 7.51 3.70
CA LEU A 103 3.22 8.36 4.88
C LEU A 103 4.25 8.11 5.98
N PHE A 104 4.85 6.92 6.07
CA PHE A 104 5.91 6.63 7.03
C PHE A 104 7.18 7.41 6.72
N LEU A 105 7.56 7.48 5.43
CA LEU A 105 8.66 8.35 5.00
C LEU A 105 8.34 9.82 5.28
N LEU A 106 7.12 10.28 5.02
CA LEU A 106 6.70 11.66 5.29
C LEU A 106 6.77 11.99 6.79
N GLN A 107 6.49 11.03 7.68
CA GLN A 107 6.73 11.21 9.12
C GLN A 107 8.21 11.48 9.40
N VAL A 108 9.11 10.66 8.84
CA VAL A 108 10.57 10.81 9.02
C VAL A 108 11.06 12.16 8.48
N LEU A 109 10.47 12.65 7.38
CA LEU A 109 10.76 13.96 6.81
C LEU A 109 10.16 15.12 7.63
N GLY A 110 9.37 14.85 8.68
CA GLY A 110 8.72 15.85 9.52
C GLY A 110 7.63 16.64 8.80
N GLU A 111 6.90 15.98 7.87
CA GLU A 111 5.79 16.59 7.17
C GLU A 111 4.60 16.87 8.07
N LYS A 112 3.96 18.02 7.85
CA LYS A 112 2.78 18.43 8.63
C LYS A 112 1.56 17.52 8.36
N GLY A 113 0.70 17.39 9.36
CA GLY A 113 -0.53 16.61 9.27
C GLY A 113 -0.33 15.10 9.45
N ILE A 114 0.86 14.65 9.79
CA ILE A 114 1.14 13.30 10.28
C ILE A 114 0.99 13.32 11.80
N GLU A 115 0.00 12.59 12.33
CA GLU A 115 -0.33 12.57 13.75
C GLU A 115 -0.17 11.17 14.36
N PHE A 116 0.58 10.31 13.69
CA PHE A 116 0.89 8.95 14.13
C PHE A 116 2.40 8.76 14.30
N ASP A 117 2.77 7.72 15.02
CA ASP A 117 4.11 7.15 15.08
C ASP A 117 4.08 5.80 14.35
N ALA A 118 4.76 5.71 13.20
CA ALA A 118 4.77 4.52 12.35
C ALA A 118 5.27 3.28 13.10
N LEU A 119 6.19 3.46 14.05
CA LEU A 119 6.75 2.37 14.86
C LEU A 119 5.79 1.81 15.91
N LYS A 120 4.65 2.47 16.14
CA LYS A 120 3.66 2.05 17.13
C LYS A 120 2.42 1.36 16.54
N TYR A 121 2.24 1.41 15.22
CA TYR A 121 1.19 0.61 14.60
C TYR A 121 1.46 -0.88 14.79
N GLU A 122 0.40 -1.65 14.94
CA GLU A 122 0.48 -3.11 14.89
C GLU A 122 0.28 -3.55 13.43
N PHE A 123 1.37 -3.85 12.75
CA PHE A 123 1.33 -4.29 11.34
C PHE A 123 0.70 -5.68 11.23
N ILE A 124 -0.13 -5.88 10.20
CA ILE A 124 -0.79 -7.16 9.90
C ILE A 124 -0.12 -7.84 8.70
N GLY A 125 0.21 -7.06 7.68
CA GLY A 125 0.83 -7.50 6.44
C GLY A 125 0.47 -6.58 5.29
N ALA A 126 0.93 -6.91 4.09
CA ALA A 126 0.49 -6.28 2.84
C ALA A 126 0.18 -7.36 1.80
N PRO A 127 -0.77 -7.14 0.88
CA PRO A 127 -1.15 -8.15 -0.11
C PRO A 127 -0.15 -8.28 -1.25
N VAL A 128 0.65 -7.25 -1.50
CA VAL A 128 1.58 -7.17 -2.62
C VAL A 128 2.60 -6.06 -2.38
N LYS A 129 3.79 -6.21 -2.94
CA LYS A 129 4.75 -5.12 -3.13
C LYS A 129 4.25 -4.19 -4.22
N ASP A 130 4.59 -2.91 -4.14
CA ASP A 130 4.06 -1.91 -5.05
C ASP A 130 4.88 -1.84 -6.36
N ASN A 131 4.23 -2.12 -7.49
CA ASN A 131 4.84 -2.09 -8.82
C ASN A 131 4.47 -0.77 -9.52
N ARG A 132 5.27 0.29 -9.35
CA ARG A 132 4.93 1.64 -9.81
C ARG A 132 5.16 1.85 -11.30
N ALA A 133 4.17 2.46 -11.97
CA ALA A 133 4.23 2.80 -13.38
C ALA A 133 3.54 4.13 -13.65
N CYS A 134 3.90 4.77 -14.78
CA CYS A 134 3.20 5.93 -15.30
C CYS A 134 2.41 5.52 -16.53
N ALA A 135 1.10 5.80 -16.52
CA ALA A 135 0.20 5.51 -17.63
C ALA A 135 -0.53 6.77 -18.09
N PHE A 136 -0.67 6.90 -19.38
CA PHE A 136 -1.29 8.05 -20.05
C PHE A 136 -2.32 7.61 -21.06
N THR A 137 -3.32 8.47 -21.32
CA THR A 137 -4.23 8.25 -22.43
C THR A 137 -3.50 8.44 -23.76
N LYS A 138 -3.83 7.65 -24.76
CA LYS A 138 -3.31 7.82 -26.12
C LYS A 138 -3.64 9.19 -26.70
N ALA A 139 -4.82 9.72 -26.36
CA ALA A 139 -5.28 11.05 -26.76
C ALA A 139 -4.36 12.17 -26.27
N SER A 140 -3.61 11.99 -25.16
CA SER A 140 -2.63 12.99 -24.69
C SER A 140 -1.44 13.16 -25.64
N GLY A 141 -1.23 12.25 -26.59
CA GLY A 141 -0.07 12.21 -27.47
C GLY A 141 1.20 11.62 -26.84
N ILE A 142 1.23 11.41 -25.52
CA ILE A 142 2.39 10.87 -24.79
C ILE A 142 2.27 9.34 -24.75
N THR A 143 2.80 8.69 -25.77
CA THR A 143 2.69 7.22 -25.94
C THR A 143 4.04 6.49 -25.78
N SER A 144 5.12 7.21 -25.48
CA SER A 144 6.42 6.63 -25.15
C SER A 144 7.23 7.61 -24.30
N MET A 145 8.32 7.13 -23.73
CA MET A 145 9.24 7.94 -22.93
C MET A 145 9.93 9.01 -23.78
N GLU A 146 10.26 8.68 -25.04
CA GLU A 146 10.87 9.64 -25.99
C GLU A 146 9.92 10.80 -26.30
N LYS A 147 8.62 10.51 -26.50
CA LYS A 147 7.61 11.56 -26.70
C LYS A 147 7.41 12.40 -25.44
N TRP A 148 7.50 11.79 -24.27
CA TRP A 148 7.41 12.54 -23.03
C TRP A 148 8.59 13.49 -22.86
N ILE A 149 9.83 13.00 -23.05
CA ILE A 149 11.06 13.82 -22.99
C ILE A 149 11.04 14.96 -24.03
N ALA A 150 10.55 14.69 -25.23
CA ALA A 150 10.48 15.64 -26.32
C ALA A 150 9.32 16.64 -26.23
N SER A 151 8.44 16.50 -25.24
CA SER A 151 7.28 17.39 -25.11
C SER A 151 7.72 18.84 -24.85
N LYS A 152 7.28 19.76 -25.71
CA LYS A 152 7.58 21.21 -25.59
C LYS A 152 6.74 21.89 -24.50
N THR A 153 5.63 21.28 -24.11
CA THR A 153 4.74 21.77 -23.05
C THR A 153 4.75 20.82 -21.89
N PRO A 154 4.64 21.31 -20.66
CA PRO A 154 4.53 20.43 -19.50
C PRO A 154 3.33 19.50 -19.60
N VAL A 155 3.55 18.18 -19.40
CA VAL A 155 2.52 17.15 -19.42
C VAL A 155 1.78 17.18 -18.09
N LYS A 156 0.45 17.37 -18.13
CA LYS A 156 -0.39 17.41 -16.94
C LYS A 156 -0.58 16.00 -16.36
N LEU A 157 -0.13 15.79 -15.14
CA LEU A 157 -0.30 14.53 -14.39
C LEU A 157 -1.18 14.76 -13.18
N GLY A 158 -2.12 13.84 -12.94
CA GLY A 158 -2.97 13.88 -11.77
C GLY A 158 -2.29 13.32 -10.53
N GLY A 159 -2.56 13.94 -9.38
CA GLY A 159 -2.04 13.52 -8.08
C GLY A 159 -3.04 13.66 -6.94
N ILE A 160 -2.86 12.83 -5.92
CA ILE A 160 -3.59 12.89 -4.64
C ILE A 160 -2.74 13.75 -3.71
N GLY A 161 -3.22 14.91 -3.35
CA GLY A 161 -2.46 15.93 -2.61
C GLY A 161 -1.67 15.39 -1.42
N GLY A 162 -0.35 15.44 -1.52
CA GLY A 162 0.57 14.92 -0.51
C GLY A 162 0.59 13.39 -0.42
N GLY A 163 0.34 12.70 -1.51
CA GLY A 163 0.47 11.27 -1.64
C GLY A 163 1.49 10.87 -2.70
N ALA A 164 1.78 9.57 -2.83
CA ALA A 164 2.78 9.05 -3.76
C ALA A 164 2.51 9.42 -5.22
N THR A 165 1.26 9.62 -5.61
CA THR A 165 0.88 10.10 -6.94
C THR A 165 1.30 11.55 -7.20
N ASP A 166 1.59 12.33 -6.16
CA ASP A 166 2.23 13.66 -6.24
C ASP A 166 3.77 13.53 -6.16
N GLU A 167 4.25 12.71 -5.24
CA GLU A 167 5.67 12.56 -4.92
C GLU A 167 6.46 11.97 -6.10
N ILE A 168 5.90 10.95 -6.76
CA ILE A 168 6.51 10.31 -7.92
C ILE A 168 6.75 11.32 -9.07
N PRO A 169 5.74 12.06 -9.57
CA PRO A 169 5.95 13.06 -10.58
C PRO A 169 6.97 14.15 -10.19
N ARG A 170 6.97 14.61 -8.93
CA ARG A 170 7.96 15.58 -8.43
C ARG A 170 9.37 15.01 -8.50
N MET A 171 9.55 13.78 -8.02
CA MET A 171 10.82 13.08 -8.08
C MET A 171 11.31 12.90 -9.52
N LEU A 172 10.44 12.42 -10.43
CA LEU A 172 10.78 12.25 -11.84
C LEU A 172 11.12 13.58 -12.53
N LYS A 173 10.43 14.68 -12.19
CA LYS A 173 10.73 16.01 -12.68
C LYS A 173 12.14 16.45 -12.31
N VAL A 174 12.55 16.24 -11.06
CA VAL A 174 13.88 16.65 -10.56
C VAL A 174 14.98 15.69 -11.05
N THR A 175 14.76 14.39 -10.96
CA THR A 175 15.81 13.38 -11.22
C THR A 175 16.03 13.12 -12.71
N LEU A 176 14.96 13.21 -13.52
CA LEU A 176 15.01 12.93 -14.97
C LEU A 176 14.82 14.17 -15.84
N GLY A 177 14.47 15.31 -15.26
CA GLY A 177 14.21 16.55 -16.01
C GLY A 177 12.95 16.50 -16.87
N LEU A 178 11.97 15.66 -16.52
CA LEU A 178 10.75 15.50 -17.32
C LEU A 178 9.87 16.74 -17.28
N PRO A 179 9.27 17.15 -18.42
CA PRO A 179 8.36 18.28 -18.49
C PRO A 179 7.01 17.92 -17.85
N ILE A 180 6.89 18.09 -16.54
CA ILE A 180 5.72 17.72 -15.74
C ILE A 180 5.04 18.95 -15.15
N GLN A 181 3.72 19.03 -15.32
CA GLN A 181 2.81 19.88 -14.56
C GLN A 181 1.91 18.98 -13.70
N LEU A 182 2.10 19.02 -12.38
CA LEU A 182 1.28 18.27 -11.46
C LEU A 182 -0.05 19.00 -11.21
N VAL A 183 -1.17 18.29 -11.39
CA VAL A 183 -2.53 18.69 -11.00
C VAL A 183 -2.91 17.87 -9.79
N SER A 184 -2.82 18.48 -8.62
CA SER A 184 -3.00 17.81 -7.33
C SER A 184 -4.39 18.08 -6.75
N GLY A 185 -4.85 17.18 -5.86
CA GLY A 185 -6.11 17.37 -5.12
C GLY A 185 -7.18 16.33 -5.37
N TYR A 186 -6.94 15.37 -6.26
CA TYR A 186 -7.83 14.21 -6.43
C TYR A 186 -7.88 13.37 -5.15
N LYS A 187 -9.02 12.72 -4.88
CA LYS A 187 -9.23 11.91 -3.68
C LYS A 187 -8.83 10.44 -3.85
N GLY A 188 -8.60 10.00 -5.09
CA GLY A 188 -8.17 8.65 -5.42
C GLY A 188 -7.82 8.48 -6.89
N THR A 189 -7.19 7.35 -7.23
CA THR A 189 -6.77 7.03 -8.61
C THR A 189 -7.93 6.87 -9.58
N SER A 190 -9.14 6.55 -9.11
CA SER A 190 -10.35 6.52 -9.93
C SER A 190 -10.70 7.90 -10.49
N GLU A 191 -10.55 8.96 -9.70
CA GLU A 191 -10.80 10.33 -10.13
C GLU A 191 -9.72 10.80 -11.13
N ILE A 192 -8.43 10.47 -10.86
CA ILE A 192 -7.32 10.74 -11.79
C ILE A 192 -7.59 10.08 -13.15
N ARG A 193 -8.03 8.82 -13.14
CA ARG A 193 -8.37 8.08 -14.36
C ARG A 193 -9.49 8.77 -15.14
N LEU A 194 -10.58 9.14 -14.48
CA LEU A 194 -11.70 9.84 -15.12
C LEU A 194 -11.29 11.18 -15.71
N ALA A 195 -10.47 11.97 -15.00
CA ALA A 195 -9.91 13.22 -15.49
C ALA A 195 -9.00 13.02 -16.71
N ALA A 196 -8.25 11.91 -16.76
CA ALA A 196 -7.44 11.57 -17.92
C ALA A 196 -8.32 11.14 -19.12
N GLU A 197 -9.34 10.33 -18.90
CA GLU A 197 -10.29 9.90 -19.92
C GLU A 197 -11.09 11.08 -20.50
N SER A 198 -11.39 12.11 -19.70
CA SER A 198 -12.04 13.35 -20.17
C SER A 198 -11.10 14.34 -20.87
N GLY A 199 -9.79 14.08 -20.84
CA GLY A 199 -8.78 14.97 -21.46
C GLY A 199 -8.35 16.16 -20.59
N GLU A 200 -8.76 16.24 -19.34
CA GLU A 200 -8.33 17.28 -18.39
C GLU A 200 -6.82 17.20 -18.11
N ILE A 201 -6.33 15.96 -17.95
CA ILE A 201 -4.92 15.60 -17.73
C ILE A 201 -4.50 14.48 -18.68
N ALA A 202 -3.20 14.25 -18.82
CA ALA A 202 -2.70 13.14 -19.64
C ALA A 202 -2.86 11.77 -18.97
N GLY A 203 -2.72 11.72 -17.65
CA GLY A 203 -2.70 10.50 -16.85
C GLY A 203 -2.01 10.72 -15.52
N GLY A 204 -1.21 9.75 -15.06
CA GLY A 204 -0.45 9.87 -13.82
C GLY A 204 0.42 8.66 -13.53
N CYS A 205 1.04 8.66 -12.34
CA CYS A 205 1.93 7.59 -11.90
C CYS A 205 1.40 6.96 -10.60
N TRP A 206 1.06 5.66 -10.65
CA TRP A 206 0.67 4.86 -9.48
C TRP A 206 0.99 3.38 -9.72
N THR A 207 0.45 2.46 -8.95
CA THR A 207 0.81 1.04 -9.03
C THR A 207 0.26 0.39 -10.31
N TRP A 208 1.07 -0.44 -10.98
CA TRP A 208 0.66 -1.18 -12.16
C TRP A 208 -0.59 -2.03 -11.92
N ASP A 209 -0.64 -2.75 -10.80
CA ASP A 209 -1.79 -3.58 -10.43
C ASP A 209 -3.08 -2.78 -10.40
N SER A 210 -3.04 -1.56 -9.84
CA SER A 210 -4.20 -0.67 -9.83
C SER A 210 -4.54 -0.14 -11.21
N ILE A 211 -3.53 0.21 -12.04
CA ILE A 211 -3.73 0.60 -13.44
C ILE A 211 -4.40 -0.54 -14.17
N ARG A 212 -3.83 -1.73 -14.12
CA ARG A 212 -4.32 -2.93 -14.79
C ARG A 212 -5.75 -3.30 -14.36
N ALA A 213 -6.05 -3.25 -13.06
CA ALA A 213 -7.35 -3.62 -12.53
C ALA A 213 -8.45 -2.60 -12.85
N THR A 214 -8.13 -1.29 -12.77
CA THR A 214 -9.15 -0.24 -12.88
C THR A 214 -9.22 0.41 -14.26
N TRP A 215 -8.18 0.26 -15.09
CA TRP A 215 -8.09 0.82 -16.44
C TRP A 215 -7.99 -0.25 -17.53
N THR A 216 -8.44 -1.48 -17.20
CA THR A 216 -8.31 -2.68 -18.04
C THR A 216 -8.71 -2.47 -19.49
N LYS A 217 -9.91 -1.91 -19.74
CA LYS A 217 -10.44 -1.73 -21.10
C LYS A 217 -9.55 -0.81 -21.92
N ALA A 218 -9.16 0.33 -21.39
CA ALA A 218 -8.32 1.31 -22.09
C ALA A 218 -6.89 0.77 -22.36
N ILE A 219 -6.32 -0.01 -21.43
CA ILE A 219 -5.03 -0.68 -21.65
C ILE A 219 -5.15 -1.74 -22.76
N GLN A 220 -6.21 -2.55 -22.75
CA GLN A 220 -6.43 -3.60 -23.76
C GLN A 220 -6.72 -3.06 -25.16
N SER A 221 -7.47 -1.94 -25.26
CA SER A 221 -7.73 -1.26 -26.54
C SER A 221 -6.56 -0.40 -27.03
N GLY A 222 -5.58 -0.14 -26.18
CA GLY A 222 -4.49 0.79 -26.46
C GLY A 222 -4.88 2.27 -26.33
N ASP A 223 -6.04 2.59 -25.75
CA ASP A 223 -6.46 3.96 -25.47
C ASP A 223 -5.73 4.54 -24.25
N ALA A 224 -5.16 3.69 -23.40
CA ALA A 224 -4.18 4.05 -22.40
C ALA A 224 -2.92 3.21 -22.57
N VAL A 225 -1.75 3.83 -22.36
CA VAL A 225 -0.44 3.20 -22.52
C VAL A 225 0.41 3.43 -21.29
N VAL A 226 1.17 2.40 -20.89
CA VAL A 226 2.20 2.52 -19.86
C VAL A 226 3.50 2.95 -20.53
N VAL A 227 4.04 4.09 -20.12
CA VAL A 227 5.23 4.67 -20.77
C VAL A 227 6.50 4.58 -19.95
N LEU A 228 6.37 4.35 -18.64
CA LEU A 228 7.49 4.25 -17.72
C LEU A 228 7.14 3.32 -16.56
N GLN A 229 8.07 2.48 -16.14
CA GLN A 229 8.00 1.75 -14.89
C GLN A 229 9.12 2.18 -13.94
N ILE A 230 8.78 2.28 -12.63
CA ILE A 230 9.72 2.78 -11.62
C ILE A 230 10.03 1.63 -10.66
N LEU A 231 10.67 0.61 -11.17
CA LEU A 231 11.00 -0.65 -10.51
C LEU A 231 12.52 -0.89 -10.61
N PRO A 232 13.10 -1.71 -9.71
CA PRO A 232 14.49 -2.12 -9.82
C PRO A 232 14.74 -3.08 -11.00
N LYS A 233 13.70 -3.82 -11.43
CA LYS A 233 13.72 -4.76 -12.57
C LYS A 233 12.42 -4.65 -13.36
N PRO A 234 12.41 -4.97 -14.68
CA PRO A 234 11.19 -4.95 -15.47
C PRO A 234 10.12 -5.89 -14.91
N HIS A 235 8.89 -5.42 -14.88
CA HIS A 235 7.72 -6.25 -14.55
C HIS A 235 7.46 -7.26 -15.69
N LEU A 236 7.06 -8.48 -15.36
CA LEU A 236 6.86 -9.55 -16.35
C LEU A 236 5.84 -9.20 -17.43
N GLU A 237 4.79 -8.47 -17.08
CA GLU A 237 3.76 -8.00 -18.02
C GLU A 237 4.14 -6.71 -18.78
N LEU A 238 5.25 -6.06 -18.40
CA LEU A 238 5.71 -4.79 -18.98
C LEU A 238 7.16 -4.89 -19.52
N PRO A 239 7.55 -5.98 -20.23
CA PRO A 239 8.95 -6.23 -20.58
C PRO A 239 9.53 -5.16 -21.52
N SER A 240 8.70 -4.49 -22.33
CA SER A 240 9.11 -3.44 -23.26
C SER A 240 9.00 -2.02 -22.68
N VAL A 241 8.41 -1.84 -21.50
CA VAL A 241 8.30 -0.53 -20.86
C VAL A 241 9.61 -0.18 -20.17
N PRO A 242 10.21 0.99 -20.45
CA PRO A 242 11.51 1.34 -19.90
C PRO A 242 11.47 1.58 -18.38
N LEU A 243 12.63 1.32 -17.72
CA LEU A 243 12.84 1.60 -16.30
C LEU A 243 13.28 3.06 -16.09
N ALA A 244 12.68 3.76 -15.12
CA ALA A 244 13.04 5.13 -14.78
C ALA A 244 14.53 5.29 -14.45
N ILE A 245 15.10 4.31 -13.73
CA ILE A 245 16.51 4.34 -13.30
C ILE A 245 17.48 4.44 -14.49
N ASN A 246 17.11 3.94 -15.68
CA ASN A 246 17.95 3.97 -16.89
C ASN A 246 18.05 5.37 -17.50
N TYR A 247 17.17 6.29 -17.15
CA TYR A 247 17.21 7.69 -17.60
C TYR A 247 17.90 8.63 -16.61
N ALA A 248 18.27 8.14 -15.43
CA ALA A 248 18.99 8.93 -14.44
C ALA A 248 20.43 9.23 -14.91
N LYS A 249 20.78 10.52 -14.97
CA LYS A 249 22.07 11.00 -15.50
C LYS A 249 23.17 11.09 -14.44
N SER A 250 22.86 10.91 -13.16
CA SER A 250 23.82 10.95 -12.06
C SER A 250 23.54 9.87 -11.04
N GLU A 251 24.53 9.53 -10.22
CA GLU A 251 24.36 8.60 -9.12
C GLU A 251 23.41 9.15 -8.04
N GLU A 252 23.43 10.45 -7.80
CA GLU A 252 22.46 11.12 -6.91
C GLU A 252 21.03 10.91 -7.40
N ALA A 253 20.78 11.10 -8.72
CA ALA A 253 19.44 10.87 -9.29
C ALA A 253 19.01 9.40 -9.14
N ARG A 254 19.93 8.43 -9.32
CA ARG A 254 19.66 7.00 -9.09
C ARG A 254 19.28 6.73 -7.64
N GLN A 255 20.05 7.24 -6.70
CA GLN A 255 19.82 7.07 -5.27
C GLN A 255 18.49 7.70 -4.84
N LEU A 256 18.14 8.89 -5.35
CA LEU A 256 16.86 9.54 -5.08
C LEU A 256 15.68 8.72 -5.60
N ILE A 257 15.77 8.18 -6.82
CA ILE A 257 14.73 7.29 -7.38
C ILE A 257 14.61 6.04 -6.53
N GLN A 258 15.72 5.42 -6.14
CA GLN A 258 15.72 4.23 -5.32
C GLN A 258 15.05 4.49 -3.98
N VAL A 259 15.58 5.40 -3.18
CA VAL A 259 15.13 5.62 -1.79
C VAL A 259 13.78 6.35 -1.74
N GLY A 260 13.54 7.28 -2.67
CA GLY A 260 12.29 8.06 -2.66
C GLY A 260 11.11 7.36 -3.33
N ILE A 261 11.34 6.39 -4.24
CA ILE A 261 10.26 5.74 -4.98
C ILE A 261 10.31 4.21 -4.87
N GLN A 262 11.48 3.57 -5.10
CA GLN A 262 11.55 2.10 -5.19
C GLN A 262 11.49 1.43 -3.81
N ASP A 263 12.28 1.86 -2.83
CA ASP A 263 12.28 1.29 -1.48
C ASP A 263 10.91 1.40 -0.78
N PRO A 264 10.14 2.52 -0.91
CA PRO A 264 8.78 2.59 -0.40
C PRO A 264 7.81 1.54 -0.93
N SER A 265 8.12 0.87 -2.04
CA SER A 265 7.27 -0.19 -2.58
C SER A 265 7.11 -1.39 -1.65
N GLU A 266 8.11 -1.67 -0.81
CA GLU A 266 8.10 -2.77 0.16
C GLU A 266 6.99 -2.65 1.20
N TYR A 267 6.66 -1.42 1.62
CA TYR A 267 5.69 -1.14 2.68
C TYR A 267 4.49 -0.28 2.20
N TYR A 268 4.25 -0.23 0.89
CA TYR A 268 3.29 0.73 0.33
C TYR A 268 1.83 0.44 0.65
N ARG A 269 1.45 -0.83 0.79
CA ARG A 269 0.05 -1.27 1.01
C ARG A 269 -0.16 -1.94 2.37
N PRO A 270 0.26 -1.33 3.50
CA PRO A 270 0.15 -1.96 4.79
C PRO A 270 -1.31 -2.07 5.25
N TYR A 271 -1.64 -3.19 5.87
CA TYR A 271 -2.76 -3.32 6.78
C TYR A 271 -2.23 -3.21 8.20
N VAL A 272 -2.85 -2.34 8.99
CA VAL A 272 -2.40 -2.04 10.36
C VAL A 272 -3.58 -2.01 11.33
N LEU A 273 -3.28 -2.22 12.62
CA LEU A 273 -4.22 -1.97 13.72
C LEU A 273 -3.73 -0.75 14.53
N PRO A 274 -4.63 -0.12 15.31
CA PRO A 274 -4.26 0.92 16.25
C PRO A 274 -3.18 0.47 17.23
N PRO A 275 -2.30 1.37 17.70
CA PRO A 275 -1.33 1.04 18.73
C PRO A 275 -2.01 0.59 20.02
N GLY A 276 -1.42 -0.42 20.68
CA GLY A 276 -1.95 -0.98 21.93
C GLY A 276 -3.08 -1.99 21.74
N THR A 277 -3.36 -2.43 20.51
CA THR A 277 -4.24 -3.59 20.28
C THR A 277 -3.67 -4.83 20.99
N PRO A 278 -4.48 -5.61 21.75
CA PRO A 278 -4.02 -6.81 22.47
C PRO A 278 -3.29 -7.77 21.55
N LYS A 279 -2.15 -8.26 21.99
CA LYS A 279 -1.24 -9.08 21.16
C LYS A 279 -1.87 -10.37 20.63
N ASP A 280 -2.75 -10.98 21.40
CA ASP A 280 -3.53 -12.15 20.97
C ASP A 280 -4.39 -11.83 19.75
N ARG A 281 -5.04 -10.68 19.74
CA ARG A 281 -5.86 -10.21 18.59
C ARG A 281 -5.00 -9.83 17.38
N VAL A 282 -3.83 -9.21 17.62
CA VAL A 282 -2.85 -8.95 16.56
C VAL A 282 -2.44 -10.25 15.89
N GLN A 283 -2.09 -11.28 16.67
CA GLN A 283 -1.67 -12.58 16.13
C GLN A 283 -2.79 -13.31 15.38
N ILE A 284 -4.03 -13.25 15.87
CA ILE A 284 -5.18 -13.81 15.16
C ILE A 284 -5.33 -13.15 13.79
N LEU A 285 -5.29 -11.82 13.73
CA LEU A 285 -5.50 -11.09 12.48
C LEU A 285 -4.30 -11.22 11.53
N ARG A 286 -3.06 -11.30 12.03
CA ARG A 286 -1.87 -11.65 11.23
C ARG A 286 -2.03 -13.01 10.57
N LYS A 287 -2.38 -14.02 11.37
CA LYS A 287 -2.62 -15.37 10.85
C LYS A 287 -3.76 -15.41 9.86
N ALA A 288 -4.90 -14.81 10.18
CA ALA A 288 -6.06 -14.75 9.30
C ALA A 288 -5.72 -14.07 7.96
N PHE A 289 -4.95 -12.98 7.99
CA PHE A 289 -4.50 -12.30 6.78
C PHE A 289 -3.59 -13.20 5.93
N GLN A 290 -2.59 -13.85 6.55
CA GLN A 290 -1.69 -14.77 5.85
C GLN A 290 -2.42 -15.98 5.25
N ASP A 291 -3.39 -16.56 5.99
CA ASP A 291 -4.22 -17.65 5.50
C ASP A 291 -5.11 -17.18 4.32
N THR A 292 -5.65 -15.97 4.42
CA THR A 292 -6.42 -15.35 3.34
C THR A 292 -5.58 -15.19 2.07
N MET A 293 -4.31 -14.76 2.18
CA MET A 293 -3.43 -14.59 1.01
C MET A 293 -3.09 -15.92 0.30
N LYS A 294 -3.32 -17.05 0.94
CA LYS A 294 -3.11 -18.40 0.39
C LYS A 294 -4.42 -19.09 -0.03
N ASP A 295 -5.55 -18.45 0.23
CA ASP A 295 -6.87 -19.00 -0.04
C ASP A 295 -7.12 -19.11 -1.54
N PRO A 296 -7.41 -20.31 -2.08
CA PRO A 296 -7.66 -20.50 -3.51
C PRO A 296 -8.80 -19.64 -4.06
N GLU A 297 -9.85 -19.38 -3.26
CA GLU A 297 -10.97 -18.53 -3.67
C GLU A 297 -10.55 -17.06 -3.78
N LEU A 298 -9.72 -16.56 -2.83
CA LEU A 298 -9.13 -15.24 -2.94
C LEU A 298 -8.25 -15.14 -4.18
N LEU A 299 -7.35 -16.11 -4.39
CA LEU A 299 -6.41 -16.09 -5.52
C LEU A 299 -7.14 -16.08 -6.87
N GLU A 300 -8.21 -16.84 -7.00
CA GLU A 300 -9.05 -16.85 -8.21
C GLU A 300 -9.79 -15.52 -8.40
N ASP A 301 -10.32 -14.95 -7.31
CA ASP A 301 -11.02 -13.65 -7.32
C ASP A 301 -10.06 -12.50 -7.65
N ALA A 302 -8.85 -12.52 -7.08
CA ALA A 302 -7.77 -11.58 -7.40
C ALA A 302 -7.37 -11.69 -8.88
N ARG A 303 -7.20 -12.92 -9.41
CA ARG A 303 -6.88 -13.15 -10.81
C ARG A 303 -7.96 -12.58 -11.75
N LYS A 304 -9.25 -12.80 -11.43
CA LYS A 304 -10.38 -12.21 -12.19
C LYS A 304 -10.38 -10.69 -12.14
N SER A 305 -10.00 -10.12 -10.99
CA SER A 305 -9.88 -8.68 -10.76
C SER A 305 -8.55 -8.09 -11.24
N LYS A 306 -7.66 -8.92 -11.80
CA LYS A 306 -6.31 -8.55 -12.27
C LYS A 306 -5.45 -7.91 -11.17
N LEU A 307 -5.55 -8.45 -9.96
CA LEU A 307 -4.75 -8.09 -8.81
C LEU A 307 -3.69 -9.16 -8.58
N ASP A 308 -2.45 -8.75 -8.33
CA ASP A 308 -1.39 -9.66 -7.93
C ASP A 308 -1.43 -9.88 -6.42
N ILE A 309 -1.12 -11.09 -5.99
CA ILE A 309 -1.00 -11.45 -4.58
C ILE A 309 0.40 -12.00 -4.37
N GLU A 310 1.25 -11.15 -3.77
CA GLU A 310 2.63 -11.45 -3.36
C GLU A 310 2.82 -10.86 -1.95
N PRO A 311 2.31 -11.56 -0.92
CA PRO A 311 2.15 -10.97 0.39
C PRO A 311 3.49 -10.65 1.05
N VAL A 312 3.51 -9.51 1.76
CA VAL A 312 4.58 -9.09 2.65
C VAL A 312 4.12 -9.31 4.09
N THR A 313 4.95 -9.96 4.90
CA THR A 313 4.62 -10.26 6.30
C THR A 313 4.66 -8.99 7.17
N ALA A 314 4.05 -9.07 8.35
CA ALA A 314 4.09 -7.99 9.33
C ALA A 314 5.53 -7.67 9.75
N GLU A 315 6.34 -8.70 9.97
CA GLU A 315 7.74 -8.60 10.40
C GLU A 315 8.63 -7.96 9.32
N GLU A 316 8.35 -8.23 8.04
CA GLU A 316 9.02 -7.56 6.92
C GLU A 316 8.66 -6.08 6.88
N LEU A 317 7.37 -5.74 7.01
CA LEU A 317 6.92 -4.35 7.07
C LEU A 317 7.56 -3.59 8.25
N GLU A 318 7.56 -4.19 9.45
CA GLU A 318 8.18 -3.60 10.65
C GLU A 318 9.68 -3.30 10.41
N ARG A 319 10.43 -4.23 9.80
CA ARG A 319 11.85 -4.03 9.49
C ARG A 319 12.06 -2.91 8.46
N SER A 320 11.27 -2.90 7.38
CA SER A 320 11.37 -1.90 6.31
C SER A 320 11.05 -0.51 6.84
N VAL A 321 9.97 -0.38 7.62
CA VAL A 321 9.57 0.90 8.23
C VAL A 321 10.62 1.38 9.25
N ALA A 322 11.14 0.49 10.11
CA ALA A 322 12.21 0.85 11.04
C ALA A 322 13.50 1.30 10.33
N GLY A 323 13.76 0.79 9.12
CA GLY A 323 14.87 1.21 8.26
C GLY A 323 14.81 2.69 7.87
N LEU A 324 13.60 3.25 7.68
CA LEU A 324 13.42 4.65 7.32
C LEU A 324 14.01 5.63 8.35
N PHE A 325 13.91 5.27 9.62
CA PHE A 325 14.43 6.10 10.72
C PHE A 325 15.95 6.07 10.83
N LYS A 326 16.62 5.27 9.98
CA LYS A 326 18.10 5.15 9.90
C LYS A 326 18.68 5.82 8.65
N LEU A 327 17.85 6.43 7.80
CA LEU A 327 18.32 7.12 6.59
C LEU A 327 19.20 8.34 6.98
N SER A 328 20.20 8.63 6.13
CA SER A 328 21.13 9.74 6.41
C SER A 328 20.44 11.10 6.32
N PRO A 329 20.77 12.06 7.21
CA PRO A 329 20.17 13.39 7.20
C PRO A 329 20.32 14.15 5.87
N PRO A 330 21.46 14.10 5.12
CA PRO A 330 21.56 14.77 3.83
C PRO A 330 20.58 14.23 2.79
N LEU A 331 20.39 12.90 2.73
CA LEU A 331 19.43 12.28 1.81
C LEU A 331 17.98 12.65 2.16
N LEU A 332 17.63 12.63 3.45
CA LEU A 332 16.32 13.07 3.92
C LEU A 332 16.04 14.53 3.58
N ALA A 333 17.03 15.42 3.76
CA ALA A 333 16.89 16.83 3.40
C ALA A 333 16.59 17.01 1.91
N LYS A 334 17.29 16.28 1.05
CA LYS A 334 17.07 16.34 -0.41
C LYS A 334 15.70 15.80 -0.83
N ILE A 335 15.28 14.67 -0.28
CA ILE A 335 13.94 14.11 -0.54
C ILE A 335 12.86 15.09 -0.06
N LYS A 336 13.03 15.69 1.11
CA LYS A 336 12.13 16.69 1.65
C LYS A 336 12.01 17.90 0.73
N GLU A 337 13.12 18.45 0.26
CA GLU A 337 13.15 19.56 -0.69
C GLU A 337 12.29 19.22 -1.93
N ILE A 338 12.49 18.05 -2.55
CA ILE A 338 11.75 17.61 -3.73
C ILE A 338 10.25 17.48 -3.46
N PHE A 339 9.86 16.89 -2.32
CA PHE A 339 8.45 16.66 -2.01
C PHE A 339 7.71 17.95 -1.61
N THR A 340 8.40 18.94 -1.06
CA THR A 340 7.81 20.22 -0.63
C THR A 340 7.87 21.32 -1.68
N THR A 341 8.68 21.17 -2.74
CA THR A 341 8.73 22.15 -3.85
C THR A 341 7.37 22.16 -4.57
N ARG A 342 6.74 23.36 -4.62
CA ARG A 342 5.44 23.57 -5.26
C ARG A 342 5.56 23.71 -6.77
#